data_890d8861159f09236fc1c8c5da8f5989
#
_entry.id   890d8861159f09236fc1c8c5da8f5989
#
_cell.length_a   1.000
_cell.length_b   1.000
_cell.length_c   1.000
_cell.angle_alpha   90.00
_cell.angle_beta   90.00
_cell.angle_gamma   90.00
#
_symmetry.space_group_name_H-M   'P 1'
#
loop_
_entity.id
_entity.type
_entity.pdbx_description
1 polymer ?
#
loop_
_entity_poly.entity_id
_entity_poly.type
_entity_poly.pdbx_seq_one_letter_code
_entity_poly.pdbx_strand_id
1 'polypeptide(L)'
;MKKLTDKIALVTGGSRGIGAAIVKKLAAEGAKVVFTYASSPEKAQIVVADVEAAGGTAVAIKANSAVPAEVTAAVAKTITDFGRINILINNAGIYIGKAFEEHTLEDYNNIMAINVQAVFVAALAAVKGMPEGGRIITIGSNMGDNAVGPETTLYTMSKSALQGFTRGLARDLGARKITVNLVQPGPTNTDMNPADAPLADFLRTRMALPEYGTVEDIAAFVNFIAGDEAKYITGSFLTIDGGLNA
;
A
#
# COMPACT_ATOMS: atom_id res chain seq x y z
N MET A 1 10.67 13.64 -18.86
CA MET A 1 10.11 14.53 -17.83
C MET A 1 9.63 13.70 -16.67
N LYS A 2 9.84 14.14 -15.43
CA LYS A 2 9.33 13.48 -14.23
C LYS A 2 7.80 13.61 -14.20
N LYS A 3 7.08 12.48 -14.05
CA LYS A 3 5.60 12.41 -14.21
C LYS A 3 4.82 12.94 -13.02
N LEU A 4 5.44 13.02 -11.84
CA LEU A 4 4.79 13.39 -10.58
C LEU A 4 5.36 14.70 -9.98
N THR A 5 5.94 15.54 -10.81
CA THR A 5 6.43 16.86 -10.37
C THR A 5 5.31 17.64 -9.66
N ASP A 6 5.63 18.29 -8.54
CA ASP A 6 4.72 19.06 -7.68
C ASP A 6 3.59 18.25 -7.02
N LYS A 7 3.57 16.93 -7.13
CA LYS A 7 2.65 16.09 -6.40
C LYS A 7 3.19 15.80 -4.98
N ILE A 8 2.29 15.80 -4.02
CA ILE A 8 2.55 15.38 -2.64
C ILE A 8 1.96 13.99 -2.47
N ALA A 9 2.79 13.01 -2.11
CA ALA A 9 2.36 11.65 -1.84
C ALA A 9 2.51 11.32 -0.35
N LEU A 10 1.53 10.61 0.21
CA LEU A 10 1.61 10.00 1.53
C LEU A 10 1.56 8.48 1.38
N VAL A 11 2.56 7.78 1.91
CA VAL A 11 2.67 6.31 1.88
C VAL A 11 2.65 5.77 3.31
N THR A 12 1.69 4.93 3.67
CA THR A 12 1.71 4.27 4.98
C THR A 12 2.63 3.04 4.96
N GLY A 13 3.45 2.86 6.01
CA GLY A 13 4.37 1.73 6.09
C GLY A 13 5.51 1.76 5.07
N GLY A 14 6.13 2.94 4.86
CA GLY A 14 7.12 3.17 3.81
C GLY A 14 8.57 2.85 4.18
N SER A 15 8.86 2.24 5.34
CA SER A 15 10.25 2.03 5.78
C SER A 15 10.91 0.75 5.27
N ARG A 16 10.18 -0.17 4.65
CA ARG A 16 10.72 -1.45 4.11
C ARG A 16 9.82 -2.03 3.01
N GLY A 17 10.32 -3.05 2.33
CA GLY A 17 9.57 -3.85 1.35
C GLY A 17 8.92 -3.01 0.26
N ILE A 18 7.71 -3.39 -0.12
CA ILE A 18 6.92 -2.70 -1.17
C ILE A 18 6.78 -1.21 -0.88
N GLY A 19 6.50 -0.84 0.39
CA GLY A 19 6.33 0.57 0.77
C GLY A 19 7.57 1.43 0.51
N ALA A 20 8.76 0.92 0.87
CA ALA A 20 10.02 1.63 0.62
C ALA A 20 10.31 1.78 -0.88
N ALA A 21 10.05 0.74 -1.67
CA ALA A 21 10.21 0.80 -3.12
C ALA A 21 9.24 1.83 -3.75
N ILE A 22 7.98 1.88 -3.28
CA ILE A 22 7.02 2.89 -3.72
C ILE A 22 7.50 4.30 -3.37
N VAL A 23 7.98 4.53 -2.14
CA VAL A 23 8.53 5.84 -1.72
C VAL A 23 9.65 6.28 -2.66
N LYS A 24 10.64 5.41 -2.90
CA LYS A 24 11.77 5.69 -3.79
C LYS A 24 11.31 5.96 -5.23
N LYS A 25 10.39 5.14 -5.74
CA LYS A 25 9.90 5.27 -7.11
C LYS A 25 9.12 6.58 -7.33
N LEU A 26 8.18 6.93 -6.44
CA LEU A 26 7.42 8.16 -6.56
C LEU A 26 8.31 9.39 -6.43
N ALA A 27 9.30 9.37 -5.53
CA ALA A 27 10.27 10.45 -5.38
C ALA A 27 11.16 10.61 -6.62
N ALA A 28 11.62 9.53 -7.23
CA ALA A 28 12.38 9.55 -8.48
C ALA A 28 11.58 10.18 -9.63
N GLU A 29 10.25 10.01 -9.64
CA GLU A 29 9.33 10.64 -10.60
C GLU A 29 8.93 12.08 -10.23
N GLY A 30 9.52 12.65 -9.18
CA GLY A 30 9.42 14.07 -8.83
C GLY A 30 8.37 14.40 -7.76
N ALA A 31 7.69 13.41 -7.16
CA ALA A 31 6.83 13.66 -6.03
C ALA A 31 7.66 14.02 -4.77
N LYS A 32 7.11 14.89 -3.91
CA LYS A 32 7.55 14.97 -2.52
C LYS A 32 6.80 13.89 -1.74
N VAL A 33 7.52 12.98 -1.12
CA VAL A 33 6.91 11.81 -0.48
C VAL A 33 7.03 11.90 1.03
N VAL A 34 5.90 11.90 1.71
CA VAL A 34 5.82 11.64 3.14
C VAL A 34 5.51 10.16 3.34
N PHE A 35 6.14 9.52 4.30
CA PHE A 35 5.79 8.14 4.61
C PHE A 35 5.79 7.86 6.10
N THR A 36 4.95 6.90 6.51
CA THR A 36 4.90 6.50 7.91
C THR A 36 5.70 5.23 8.18
N TYR A 37 6.17 5.09 9.42
CA TYR A 37 6.76 3.87 9.97
C TYR A 37 6.31 3.67 11.41
N ALA A 38 6.23 2.41 11.88
CA ALA A 38 5.82 2.13 13.26
C ALA A 38 7.01 1.98 14.23
N SER A 39 7.94 1.05 13.94
CA SER A 39 8.95 0.60 14.92
C SER A 39 10.39 0.56 14.41
N SER A 40 10.65 0.98 13.17
CA SER A 40 11.99 0.87 12.57
C SER A 40 12.51 2.24 12.09
N PRO A 41 12.91 3.14 13.01
CA PRO A 41 13.40 4.48 12.65
C PRO A 41 14.67 4.43 11.79
N GLU A 42 15.56 3.45 12.03
CA GLU A 42 16.80 3.28 11.26
C GLU A 42 16.49 2.94 9.80
N LYS A 43 15.57 2.00 9.55
CA LYS A 43 15.13 1.66 8.18
C LYS A 43 14.45 2.85 7.51
N ALA A 44 13.66 3.62 8.24
CA ALA A 44 13.03 4.82 7.72
C ALA A 44 14.07 5.88 7.32
N GLN A 45 15.10 6.08 8.15
CA GLN A 45 16.17 7.02 7.84
C GLN A 45 16.99 6.61 6.61
N ILE A 46 17.24 5.29 6.42
CA ILE A 46 17.89 4.77 5.21
C ILE A 46 17.07 5.13 3.96
N VAL A 47 15.74 4.96 4.01
CA VAL A 47 14.88 5.30 2.86
C VAL A 47 14.94 6.80 2.56
N VAL A 48 14.95 7.67 3.58
CA VAL A 48 15.11 9.11 3.40
C VAL A 48 16.44 9.42 2.72
N ALA A 49 17.55 8.88 3.27
CA ALA A 49 18.89 9.12 2.73
C ALA A 49 19.03 8.65 1.27
N ASP A 50 18.48 7.47 0.93
CA ASP A 50 18.51 6.94 -0.44
C ASP A 50 17.75 7.87 -1.43
N VAL A 51 16.59 8.39 -0.99
CA VAL A 51 15.80 9.32 -1.81
C VAL A 51 16.54 10.64 -2.01
N GLU A 52 17.13 11.19 -0.94
CA GLU A 52 17.91 12.45 -1.00
C GLU A 52 19.16 12.30 -1.86
N ALA A 53 19.87 11.18 -1.73
CA ALA A 53 21.04 10.88 -2.57
C ALA A 53 20.69 10.78 -4.07
N ALA A 54 19.45 10.37 -4.39
CA ALA A 54 18.92 10.36 -5.75
C ALA A 54 18.34 11.71 -6.20
N GLY A 55 18.46 12.77 -5.38
CA GLY A 55 17.96 14.12 -5.69
C GLY A 55 16.44 14.26 -5.56
N GLY A 56 15.79 13.38 -4.81
CA GLY A 56 14.37 13.42 -4.45
C GLY A 56 14.11 14.07 -3.09
N THR A 57 12.86 14.02 -2.64
CA THR A 57 12.46 14.51 -1.31
C THR A 57 11.59 13.45 -0.62
N ALA A 58 12.02 13.01 0.56
CA ALA A 58 11.23 12.13 1.41
C ALA A 58 11.25 12.59 2.88
N VAL A 59 10.13 12.43 3.57
CA VAL A 59 9.99 12.74 5.00
C VAL A 59 9.35 11.56 5.72
N ALA A 60 10.01 11.06 6.76
CA ALA A 60 9.51 9.96 7.58
C ALA A 60 8.74 10.49 8.80
N ILE A 61 7.57 9.93 9.07
CA ILE A 61 6.75 10.23 10.25
C ILE A 61 6.54 8.93 11.03
N LYS A 62 6.84 8.92 12.33
CA LYS A 62 6.48 7.80 13.18
C LYS A 62 4.96 7.79 13.38
N ALA A 63 4.30 6.71 12.97
CA ALA A 63 2.88 6.48 13.19
C ALA A 63 2.57 4.98 13.10
N ASN A 64 1.98 4.45 14.16
CA ASN A 64 1.50 3.07 14.21
C ASN A 64 0.12 2.98 13.55
N SER A 65 0.02 2.19 12.48
CA SER A 65 -1.23 1.99 11.75
C SER A 65 -2.33 1.34 12.58
N ALA A 66 -2.00 0.63 13.67
CA ALA A 66 -3.01 0.11 14.61
C ALA A 66 -3.68 1.20 15.47
N VAL A 67 -3.15 2.44 15.46
CA VAL A 67 -3.63 3.55 16.29
C VAL A 67 -4.26 4.63 15.40
N PRO A 68 -5.60 4.71 15.30
CA PRO A 68 -6.29 5.66 14.41
C PRO A 68 -5.87 7.12 14.60
N ALA A 69 -5.59 7.54 15.84
CA ALA A 69 -5.14 8.89 16.14
C ALA A 69 -3.78 9.21 15.51
N GLU A 70 -2.84 8.26 15.53
CA GLU A 70 -1.51 8.44 14.91
C GLU A 70 -1.61 8.51 13.39
N VAL A 71 -2.46 7.68 12.77
CA VAL A 71 -2.74 7.73 11.33
C VAL A 71 -3.32 9.10 10.95
N THR A 72 -4.34 9.56 11.69
CA THR A 72 -4.95 10.88 11.46
C THR A 72 -3.94 12.01 11.62
N ALA A 73 -3.10 11.95 12.66
CA ALA A 73 -2.06 12.95 12.91
C ALA A 73 -1.01 13.00 11.79
N ALA A 74 -0.60 11.85 11.25
CA ALA A 74 0.36 11.79 10.14
C ALA A 74 -0.23 12.42 8.86
N VAL A 75 -1.51 12.17 8.56
CA VAL A 75 -2.23 12.81 7.45
C VAL A 75 -2.32 14.32 7.67
N ALA A 76 -2.75 14.76 8.85
CA ALA A 76 -2.87 16.18 9.18
C ALA A 76 -1.52 16.90 9.09
N LYS A 77 -0.44 16.29 9.62
CA LYS A 77 0.91 16.83 9.51
C LYS A 77 1.35 16.98 8.05
N THR A 78 1.06 15.98 7.21
CA THR A 78 1.38 16.06 5.77
C THR A 78 0.66 17.25 5.11
N ILE A 79 -0.62 17.46 5.42
CA ILE A 79 -1.38 18.59 4.88
C ILE A 79 -0.84 19.92 5.42
N THR A 80 -0.49 19.98 6.72
CA THR A 80 0.07 21.20 7.31
C THR A 80 1.41 21.58 6.68
N ASP A 81 2.31 20.61 6.50
CA ASP A 81 3.67 20.86 6.01
C ASP A 81 3.71 21.13 4.49
N PHE A 82 2.81 20.52 3.71
CA PHE A 82 2.84 20.56 2.24
C PHE A 82 1.57 21.14 1.58
N GLY A 83 0.59 21.53 2.36
CA GLY A 83 -0.64 22.18 1.92
C GLY A 83 -1.71 21.22 1.36
N ARG A 84 -1.34 20.02 0.92
CA ARG A 84 -2.25 19.05 0.28
C ARG A 84 -1.69 17.63 0.26
N ILE A 85 -2.55 16.66 -0.09
CA ILE A 85 -2.13 15.31 -0.48
C ILE A 85 -2.73 15.01 -1.86
N ASN A 86 -1.89 14.83 -2.87
CA ASN A 86 -2.33 14.46 -4.22
C ASN A 86 -2.50 12.94 -4.37
N ILE A 87 -1.64 12.17 -3.69
CA ILE A 87 -1.56 10.72 -3.80
C ILE A 87 -1.53 10.13 -2.40
N LEU A 88 -2.50 9.27 -2.07
CA LEU A 88 -2.48 8.46 -0.86
C LEU A 88 -2.22 7.00 -1.24
N ILE A 89 -1.16 6.42 -0.67
CA ILE A 89 -0.86 5.00 -0.79
C ILE A 89 -1.08 4.33 0.58
N ASN A 90 -2.13 3.56 0.70
CA ASN A 90 -2.37 2.69 1.86
C ASN A 90 -1.61 1.39 1.65
N ASN A 91 -0.39 1.30 2.21
CA ASN A 91 0.46 0.13 2.04
C ASN A 91 0.70 -0.63 3.35
N ALA A 92 0.62 0.01 4.52
CA ALA A 92 0.82 -0.67 5.80
C ALA A 92 -0.09 -1.90 5.92
N GLY A 93 0.48 -3.03 6.33
CA GLY A 93 -0.25 -4.26 6.50
C GLY A 93 0.57 -5.31 7.26
N ILE A 94 -0.13 -6.29 7.82
CA ILE A 94 0.44 -7.46 8.49
C ILE A 94 -0.21 -8.73 7.96
N TYR A 95 0.49 -9.85 8.15
CA TYR A 95 0.00 -11.19 7.94
C TYR A 95 -0.01 -11.94 9.28
N ILE A 96 -1.10 -12.66 9.55
CA ILE A 96 -1.21 -13.59 10.68
C ILE A 96 -1.74 -14.91 10.11
N GLY A 97 -0.88 -15.92 10.03
CA GLY A 97 -1.21 -17.27 9.58
C GLY A 97 -1.28 -18.23 10.75
N LYS A 98 -2.43 -18.86 10.95
CA LYS A 98 -2.69 -19.88 11.97
C LYS A 98 -3.84 -20.78 11.51
N ALA A 99 -3.94 -21.99 12.05
CA ALA A 99 -5.14 -22.80 11.96
C ALA A 99 -6.35 -22.02 12.52
N PHE A 100 -7.50 -22.16 11.89
CA PHE A 100 -8.65 -21.29 12.21
C PHE A 100 -9.03 -21.32 13.69
N GLU A 101 -9.02 -22.48 14.31
CA GLU A 101 -9.34 -22.69 15.73
C GLU A 101 -8.30 -22.12 16.71
N GLU A 102 -7.12 -21.75 16.24
CA GLU A 102 -6.06 -21.15 17.06
C GLU A 102 -6.11 -19.61 17.05
N HIS A 103 -6.96 -19.02 16.18
CA HIS A 103 -7.10 -17.58 16.15
C HIS A 103 -7.84 -17.06 17.39
N THR A 104 -7.37 -15.91 17.86
CA THR A 104 -7.99 -15.18 18.98
C THR A 104 -8.71 -13.92 18.49
N LEU A 105 -9.56 -13.34 19.34
CA LEU A 105 -10.12 -12.00 19.06
C LEU A 105 -9.05 -10.92 19.01
N GLU A 106 -7.92 -11.10 19.69
CA GLU A 106 -6.78 -10.19 19.61
C GLU A 106 -6.14 -10.24 18.22
N ASP A 107 -5.92 -11.43 17.65
CA ASP A 107 -5.44 -11.59 16.26
C ASP A 107 -6.38 -10.89 15.26
N TYR A 108 -7.70 -11.14 15.41
CA TYR A 108 -8.72 -10.50 14.61
C TYR A 108 -8.66 -8.95 14.71
N ASN A 109 -8.67 -8.43 15.94
CA ASN A 109 -8.65 -7.00 16.18
C ASN A 109 -7.37 -6.35 15.61
N ASN A 110 -6.21 -7.00 15.78
CA ASN A 110 -4.94 -6.49 15.31
C ASN A 110 -4.88 -6.44 13.77
N ILE A 111 -5.24 -7.53 13.10
CA ILE A 111 -5.21 -7.56 11.63
C ILE A 111 -6.23 -6.59 11.03
N MET A 112 -7.43 -6.49 11.60
CA MET A 112 -8.46 -5.56 11.13
C MET A 112 -8.10 -4.10 11.41
N ALA A 113 -7.48 -3.80 12.54
CA ALA A 113 -7.01 -2.45 12.84
C ALA A 113 -5.98 -1.95 11.82
N ILE A 114 -5.01 -2.79 11.45
CA ILE A 114 -3.92 -2.39 10.55
C ILE A 114 -4.34 -2.49 9.08
N ASN A 115 -4.92 -3.63 8.66
CA ASN A 115 -5.18 -3.89 7.24
C ASN A 115 -6.44 -3.21 6.72
N VAL A 116 -7.41 -2.87 7.58
CA VAL A 116 -8.73 -2.34 7.17
C VAL A 116 -9.02 -0.98 7.79
N GLN A 117 -9.03 -0.88 9.13
CA GLN A 117 -9.39 0.37 9.81
C GLN A 117 -8.41 1.50 9.49
N ALA A 118 -7.10 1.23 9.46
CA ALA A 118 -6.09 2.23 9.11
C ALA A 118 -6.30 2.78 7.70
N VAL A 119 -6.66 1.93 6.74
CA VAL A 119 -6.96 2.33 5.34
C VAL A 119 -8.14 3.28 5.29
N PHE A 120 -9.22 2.95 5.99
CA PHE A 120 -10.40 3.80 6.11
C PHE A 120 -10.06 5.15 6.76
N VAL A 121 -9.36 5.13 7.90
CA VAL A 121 -8.98 6.35 8.65
C VAL A 121 -8.08 7.26 7.83
N ALA A 122 -7.06 6.71 7.17
CA ALA A 122 -6.16 7.48 6.31
C ALA A 122 -6.91 8.13 5.15
N ALA A 123 -7.78 7.37 4.46
CA ALA A 123 -8.59 7.91 3.36
C ALA A 123 -9.55 8.99 3.82
N LEU A 124 -10.29 8.77 4.92
CA LEU A 124 -11.23 9.73 5.51
C LEU A 124 -10.55 11.05 5.87
N ALA A 125 -9.34 10.99 6.44
CA ALA A 125 -8.58 12.18 6.79
C ALA A 125 -7.99 12.86 5.54
N ALA A 126 -7.42 12.09 4.60
CA ALA A 126 -6.73 12.62 3.42
C ALA A 126 -7.68 13.31 2.42
N VAL A 127 -8.89 12.78 2.23
CA VAL A 127 -9.88 13.31 1.28
C VAL A 127 -10.24 14.78 1.57
N LYS A 128 -10.14 15.24 2.81
CA LYS A 128 -10.40 16.64 3.20
C LYS A 128 -9.38 17.62 2.60
N GLY A 129 -8.11 17.20 2.46
CA GLY A 129 -7.03 18.00 1.89
C GLY A 129 -6.60 17.53 0.49
N MET A 130 -7.36 16.62 -0.13
CA MET A 130 -7.03 16.09 -1.46
C MET A 130 -7.69 16.97 -2.54
N PRO A 131 -6.92 17.49 -3.51
CA PRO A 131 -7.48 18.30 -4.61
C PRO A 131 -8.27 17.42 -5.60
N GLU A 132 -9.00 18.06 -6.51
CA GLU A 132 -9.57 17.39 -7.68
C GLU A 132 -8.47 16.65 -8.45
N GLY A 133 -8.78 15.46 -8.96
CA GLY A 133 -7.83 14.64 -9.69
C GLY A 133 -6.83 13.89 -8.80
N GLY A 134 -7.09 13.79 -7.49
CA GLY A 134 -6.28 13.00 -6.56
C GLY A 134 -6.27 11.50 -6.84
N ARG A 135 -5.41 10.77 -6.16
CA ARG A 135 -5.24 9.31 -6.29
C ARG A 135 -5.25 8.65 -4.91
N ILE A 136 -6.08 7.64 -4.74
CA ILE A 136 -6.05 6.75 -3.57
C ILE A 136 -5.75 5.35 -4.09
N ILE A 137 -4.62 4.79 -3.67
CA ILE A 137 -4.17 3.46 -4.07
C ILE A 137 -3.95 2.65 -2.81
N THR A 138 -4.62 1.50 -2.71
CA THR A 138 -4.45 0.59 -1.58
C THR A 138 -3.69 -0.64 -2.04
N ILE A 139 -2.72 -1.08 -1.24
CA ILE A 139 -1.99 -2.32 -1.49
C ILE A 139 -2.75 -3.46 -0.81
N GLY A 140 -3.44 -4.22 -1.64
CA GLY A 140 -4.19 -5.42 -1.26
C GLY A 140 -3.33 -6.66 -1.21
N SER A 141 -3.86 -7.71 -1.80
CA SER A 141 -3.21 -8.99 -2.10
C SER A 141 -4.08 -9.73 -3.11
N ASN A 142 -3.49 -10.54 -3.98
CA ASN A 142 -4.23 -11.51 -4.79
C ASN A 142 -5.03 -12.50 -3.93
N MET A 143 -4.63 -12.68 -2.66
CA MET A 143 -5.37 -13.45 -1.67
C MET A 143 -6.71 -12.80 -1.24
N GLY A 144 -6.98 -11.58 -1.65
CA GLY A 144 -8.32 -10.99 -1.54
C GLY A 144 -9.35 -11.62 -2.47
N ASP A 145 -8.90 -12.20 -3.59
CA ASP A 145 -9.74 -12.91 -4.58
C ASP A 145 -9.73 -14.43 -4.36
N ASN A 146 -8.58 -15.00 -4.01
CA ASN A 146 -8.39 -16.45 -3.95
C ASN A 146 -7.45 -16.84 -2.80
N ALA A 147 -7.94 -17.61 -1.84
CA ALA A 147 -7.11 -18.16 -0.77
C ALA A 147 -6.19 -19.26 -1.31
N VAL A 148 -4.90 -19.02 -1.32
CA VAL A 148 -3.89 -19.91 -1.94
C VAL A 148 -3.57 -21.16 -1.10
N GLY A 149 -4.02 -21.21 0.15
CA GLY A 149 -3.78 -22.33 1.08
C GLY A 149 -4.51 -22.16 2.42
N PRO A 150 -4.35 -23.13 3.33
CA PRO A 150 -4.87 -23.02 4.69
C PRO A 150 -4.18 -21.91 5.50
N GLU A 151 -4.66 -21.68 6.71
CA GLU A 151 -4.11 -20.72 7.68
C GLU A 151 -4.13 -19.25 7.21
N THR A 152 -4.98 -18.91 6.27
CA THR A 152 -5.04 -17.58 5.65
C THR A 152 -6.32 -16.82 5.92
N THR A 153 -7.24 -17.35 6.72
CA THR A 153 -8.61 -16.85 6.88
C THR A 153 -8.68 -15.37 7.25
N LEU A 154 -7.99 -14.93 8.32
CA LEU A 154 -8.04 -13.54 8.75
C LEU A 154 -7.38 -12.60 7.74
N TYR A 155 -6.29 -13.04 7.13
CA TYR A 155 -5.60 -12.24 6.13
C TYR A 155 -6.47 -12.05 4.88
N THR A 156 -6.96 -13.15 4.30
CA THR A 156 -7.86 -13.13 3.15
C THR A 156 -9.09 -12.26 3.42
N MET A 157 -9.75 -12.45 4.55
CA MET A 157 -10.90 -11.63 4.98
C MET A 157 -10.53 -10.14 5.01
N SER A 158 -9.39 -9.77 5.60
CA SER A 158 -8.96 -8.38 5.69
C SER A 158 -8.66 -7.77 4.31
N LYS A 159 -8.07 -8.55 3.39
CA LYS A 159 -7.75 -8.09 2.03
C LYS A 159 -8.98 -8.05 1.12
N SER A 160 -9.93 -8.96 1.28
CA SER A 160 -11.23 -8.92 0.58
C SER A 160 -12.09 -7.73 1.00
N ALA A 161 -12.03 -7.30 2.28
CA ALA A 161 -12.75 -6.12 2.75
C ALA A 161 -12.34 -4.83 1.99
N LEU A 162 -11.10 -4.75 1.53
CA LEU A 162 -10.59 -3.61 0.76
C LEU A 162 -11.23 -3.48 -0.63
N GLN A 163 -11.76 -4.55 -1.18
CA GLN A 163 -12.46 -4.53 -2.48
C GLN A 163 -13.78 -3.75 -2.37
N GLY A 164 -14.60 -4.06 -1.36
CA GLY A 164 -15.83 -3.32 -1.10
C GLY A 164 -15.56 -1.84 -0.82
N PHE A 165 -14.56 -1.56 0.01
CA PHE A 165 -14.11 -0.20 0.29
C PHE A 165 -13.69 0.55 -0.99
N THR A 166 -12.88 -0.07 -1.85
CA THR A 166 -12.41 0.54 -3.10
C THR A 166 -13.55 0.89 -4.05
N ARG A 167 -14.53 -0.01 -4.24
CA ARG A 167 -15.70 0.24 -5.11
C ARG A 167 -16.57 1.37 -4.57
N GLY A 168 -16.90 1.35 -3.28
CA GLY A 168 -17.73 2.37 -2.64
C GLY A 168 -17.08 3.74 -2.72
N LEU A 169 -15.83 3.84 -2.27
CA LEU A 169 -15.12 5.12 -2.24
C LEU A 169 -14.87 5.70 -3.64
N ALA A 170 -14.66 4.85 -4.66
CA ALA A 170 -14.54 5.30 -6.05
C ALA A 170 -15.83 5.99 -6.55
N ARG A 171 -17.00 5.50 -6.13
CA ARG A 171 -18.29 6.13 -6.45
C ARG A 171 -18.46 7.46 -5.73
N ASP A 172 -18.12 7.50 -4.45
CA ASP A 172 -18.27 8.70 -3.61
C ASP A 172 -17.37 9.85 -4.10
N LEU A 173 -16.18 9.54 -4.61
CA LEU A 173 -15.17 10.53 -4.98
C LEU A 173 -15.10 10.84 -6.48
N GLY A 174 -15.84 10.13 -7.32
CA GLY A 174 -15.80 10.26 -8.77
C GLY A 174 -16.11 11.68 -9.28
N ALA A 175 -17.07 12.39 -8.66
CA ALA A 175 -17.40 13.78 -9.00
C ALA A 175 -16.21 14.74 -8.82
N ARG A 176 -15.27 14.41 -7.95
CA ARG A 176 -14.01 15.14 -7.72
C ARG A 176 -12.86 14.63 -8.60
N LYS A 177 -13.13 13.74 -9.53
CA LYS A 177 -12.11 13.07 -10.39
C LYS A 177 -11.00 12.38 -9.59
N ILE A 178 -11.25 12.04 -8.32
CA ILE A 178 -10.34 11.28 -7.50
C ILE A 178 -10.52 9.80 -7.86
N THR A 179 -9.45 9.15 -8.29
CA THR A 179 -9.48 7.71 -8.57
C THR A 179 -9.13 6.91 -7.32
N VAL A 180 -9.80 5.79 -7.15
CA VAL A 180 -9.58 4.88 -6.01
C VAL A 180 -9.38 3.46 -6.57
N ASN A 181 -8.21 2.87 -6.35
CA ASN A 181 -7.86 1.57 -6.90
C ASN A 181 -7.19 0.68 -5.86
N LEU A 182 -7.34 -0.63 -6.03
CA LEU A 182 -6.70 -1.67 -5.22
C LEU A 182 -5.66 -2.38 -6.09
N VAL A 183 -4.40 -2.29 -5.74
CA VAL A 183 -3.33 -3.10 -6.33
C VAL A 183 -3.21 -4.37 -5.52
N GLN A 184 -3.26 -5.53 -6.17
CA GLN A 184 -3.25 -6.85 -5.55
C GLN A 184 -1.98 -7.63 -5.93
N PRO A 185 -0.87 -7.43 -5.17
CA PRO A 185 0.34 -8.21 -5.40
C PRO A 185 0.12 -9.70 -5.11
N GLY A 186 0.80 -10.54 -5.89
CA GLY A 186 1.06 -11.92 -5.57
C GLY A 186 2.35 -12.11 -4.74
N PRO A 187 2.97 -13.30 -4.81
CA PRO A 187 4.23 -13.57 -4.15
C PRO A 187 5.29 -12.56 -4.57
N THR A 188 5.70 -11.72 -3.64
CA THR A 188 6.68 -10.65 -3.83
C THR A 188 7.78 -10.81 -2.79
N ASN A 189 9.04 -10.76 -3.21
CA ASN A 189 10.19 -10.94 -2.33
C ASN A 189 10.32 -9.79 -1.33
N THR A 190 10.00 -10.06 -0.08
CA THR A 190 10.03 -9.10 1.04
C THR A 190 10.38 -9.81 2.35
N ASP A 191 10.66 -9.04 3.42
CA ASP A 191 10.84 -9.60 4.77
C ASP A 191 9.59 -10.41 5.23
N MET A 192 8.39 -10.08 4.73
CA MET A 192 7.14 -10.77 5.09
C MET A 192 6.97 -12.08 4.30
N ASN A 193 7.50 -12.17 3.09
CA ASN A 193 7.38 -13.32 2.19
C ASN A 193 8.69 -13.49 1.41
N PRO A 194 9.76 -14.04 2.06
CA PRO A 194 11.04 -14.22 1.40
C PRO A 194 10.97 -15.23 0.26
N ALA A 195 11.63 -14.92 -0.86
CA ALA A 195 11.66 -15.80 -2.03
C ALA A 195 12.48 -17.09 -1.86
N ASP A 196 13.23 -17.21 -0.77
CA ASP A 196 13.99 -18.38 -0.35
C ASP A 196 13.34 -19.17 0.81
N ALA A 197 12.11 -18.76 1.23
CA ALA A 197 11.36 -19.48 2.25
C ALA A 197 10.85 -20.85 1.72
N PRO A 198 10.65 -21.86 2.59
CA PRO A 198 10.19 -23.20 2.17
C PRO A 198 8.89 -23.21 1.35
N LEU A 199 8.00 -22.26 1.60
CA LEU A 199 6.75 -22.12 0.86
C LEU A 199 6.96 -21.57 -0.57
N ALA A 200 8.07 -20.90 -0.84
CA ALA A 200 8.28 -20.20 -2.09
C ALA A 200 8.31 -21.14 -3.32
N ASP A 201 8.94 -22.32 -3.18
CA ASP A 201 9.00 -23.30 -4.27
C ASP A 201 7.62 -23.85 -4.61
N PHE A 202 6.78 -24.12 -3.61
CA PHE A 202 5.40 -24.53 -3.82
C PHE A 202 4.62 -23.44 -4.58
N LEU A 203 4.73 -22.18 -4.20
CA LEU A 203 4.03 -21.08 -4.86
C LEU A 203 4.51 -20.94 -6.32
N ARG A 204 5.80 -21.06 -6.60
CA ARG A 204 6.34 -21.03 -7.96
C ARG A 204 5.72 -22.09 -8.87
N THR A 205 5.45 -23.30 -8.35
CA THR A 205 4.81 -24.36 -9.15
C THR A 205 3.38 -24.03 -9.58
N ARG A 206 2.75 -23.06 -8.94
CA ARG A 206 1.36 -22.64 -9.19
C ARG A 206 1.26 -21.35 -9.99
N MET A 207 2.37 -20.66 -10.22
CA MET A 207 2.41 -19.41 -10.97
C MET A 207 2.62 -19.68 -12.46
N ALA A 208 1.98 -18.89 -13.31
CA ALA A 208 2.23 -18.95 -14.75
C ALA A 208 3.64 -18.45 -15.09
N LEU A 209 4.12 -17.41 -14.38
CA LEU A 209 5.51 -17.01 -14.35
C LEU A 209 6.14 -17.59 -13.07
N PRO A 210 7.01 -18.62 -13.13
CA PRO A 210 7.45 -19.38 -11.94
C PRO A 210 8.54 -18.64 -11.15
N GLU A 211 8.35 -17.36 -10.92
CA GLU A 211 9.28 -16.49 -10.20
C GLU A 211 8.53 -15.48 -9.32
N TYR A 212 9.12 -15.17 -8.18
CA TYR A 212 8.60 -14.11 -7.30
C TYR A 212 8.75 -12.76 -7.97
N GLY A 213 7.71 -11.93 -7.84
CA GLY A 213 7.80 -10.52 -8.18
C GLY A 213 8.81 -9.79 -7.27
N THR A 214 9.35 -8.70 -7.76
CA THR A 214 10.20 -7.79 -6.99
C THR A 214 9.36 -6.64 -6.40
N VAL A 215 9.88 -5.98 -5.39
CA VAL A 215 9.24 -4.77 -4.85
C VAL A 215 9.22 -3.63 -5.87
N GLU A 216 10.17 -3.64 -6.80
CA GLU A 216 10.29 -2.70 -7.92
C GLU A 216 9.17 -2.89 -8.94
N ASP A 217 8.74 -4.13 -9.23
CA ASP A 217 7.61 -4.42 -10.12
C ASP A 217 6.32 -3.78 -9.57
N ILE A 218 6.08 -3.96 -8.27
CA ILE A 218 4.92 -3.38 -7.61
C ILE A 218 5.02 -1.85 -7.60
N ALA A 219 6.18 -1.29 -7.28
CA ALA A 219 6.39 0.15 -7.25
C ALA A 219 6.24 0.80 -8.63
N ALA A 220 6.70 0.14 -9.70
CA ALA A 220 6.54 0.60 -11.07
C ALA A 220 5.05 0.64 -11.46
N PHE A 221 4.30 -0.39 -11.11
CA PHE A 221 2.86 -0.44 -11.37
C PHE A 221 2.08 0.60 -10.56
N VAL A 222 2.38 0.77 -9.27
CA VAL A 222 1.79 1.83 -8.43
C VAL A 222 2.09 3.21 -8.99
N ASN A 223 3.30 3.46 -9.48
CA ASN A 223 3.67 4.72 -10.12
C ASN A 223 2.83 4.99 -11.38
N PHE A 224 2.58 3.98 -12.21
CA PHE A 224 1.68 4.13 -13.37
C PHE A 224 0.26 4.51 -12.92
N ILE A 225 -0.31 3.82 -11.92
CA ILE A 225 -1.66 4.11 -11.40
C ILE A 225 -1.73 5.49 -10.73
N ALA A 226 -0.63 5.98 -10.16
CA ALA A 226 -0.54 7.32 -9.58
C ALA A 226 -0.47 8.45 -10.63
N GLY A 227 -0.10 8.13 -11.85
CA GLY A 227 0.09 9.08 -12.95
C GLY A 227 -1.21 9.51 -13.63
N ASP A 228 -1.09 10.51 -14.51
CA ASP A 228 -2.22 11.03 -15.29
C ASP A 228 -2.64 10.07 -16.41
N GLU A 229 -1.78 9.14 -16.82
CA GLU A 229 -2.06 8.11 -17.82
C GLU A 229 -3.14 7.14 -17.32
N ALA A 230 -3.26 6.95 -16.00
CA ALA A 230 -4.25 6.08 -15.36
C ALA A 230 -5.53 6.81 -14.89
N LYS A 231 -5.76 8.05 -15.33
CA LYS A 231 -6.89 8.89 -14.87
C LYS A 231 -8.30 8.30 -15.12
N TYR A 232 -8.41 7.31 -15.98
CA TYR A 232 -9.67 6.63 -16.30
C TYR A 232 -9.81 5.25 -15.60
N ILE A 233 -8.84 4.89 -14.75
CA ILE A 233 -8.87 3.66 -13.96
C ILE A 233 -9.33 4.00 -12.55
N THR A 234 -10.53 3.56 -12.16
CA THR A 234 -11.08 3.75 -10.82
C THR A 234 -12.03 2.63 -10.43
N GLY A 235 -12.13 2.31 -9.13
CA GLY A 235 -12.93 1.22 -8.60
C GLY A 235 -12.41 -0.17 -8.98
N SER A 236 -11.17 -0.26 -9.48
CA SER A 236 -10.59 -1.46 -10.08
C SER A 236 -9.72 -2.22 -9.08
N PHE A 237 -9.69 -3.53 -9.26
CA PHE A 237 -8.79 -4.46 -8.58
C PHE A 237 -7.76 -4.90 -9.62
N LEU A 238 -6.54 -4.54 -9.37
CA LEU A 238 -5.45 -4.60 -10.34
C LEU A 238 -4.42 -5.61 -9.84
N THR A 239 -4.56 -6.85 -10.30
CA THR A 239 -3.71 -7.96 -9.88
C THR A 239 -2.37 -7.94 -10.62
N ILE A 240 -1.30 -8.15 -9.86
CA ILE A 240 0.07 -8.28 -10.33
C ILE A 240 0.73 -9.42 -9.54
N ASP A 241 0.57 -10.65 -10.01
CA ASP A 241 0.83 -11.87 -9.22
C ASP A 241 1.54 -13.01 -9.99
N GLY A 242 2.09 -12.70 -11.16
CA GLY A 242 2.73 -13.71 -12.00
C GLY A 242 1.78 -14.80 -12.49
N GLY A 243 0.45 -14.53 -12.49
CA GLY A 243 -0.57 -15.47 -12.92
C GLY A 243 -0.89 -16.56 -11.90
N LEU A 244 -0.68 -16.30 -10.60
CA LEU A 244 -1.05 -17.25 -9.54
C LEU A 244 -2.56 -17.47 -9.44
N ASN A 245 -3.35 -16.44 -9.73
CA ASN A 245 -4.81 -16.48 -9.72
C ASN A 245 -5.44 -16.68 -11.12
N ALA A 246 -4.64 -16.98 -12.14
CA ALA A 246 -5.12 -17.21 -13.49
C ALA A 246 -5.79 -18.57 -13.65
#